data_46b2d93ba55c018edb5d84c870c850bc
#
_entry.id   46b2d93ba55c018edb5d84c870c850bc
#
_cell.length_a   1.000
_cell.length_b   1.000
_cell.length_c   1.000
_cell.angle_alpha   90.00
_cell.angle_beta   90.00
_cell.angle_gamma   90.00
#
_symmetry.space_group_name_H-M   'P 1'
#
loop_
_entity.id
_entity.type
_entity.pdbx_description
1 polymer ?
#
loop_
_entity_poly.entity_id
_entity_poly.type
_entity_poly.pdbx_seq_one_letter_code
_entity_poly.pdbx_strand_id
1 'polypeptide(L)'
;MIASGAGRLDGDDNNGGVIERIPGVRGAHSYLYQSADGLAVVDPGYTGSFRAVIRFLTERRLNPKDLEWVILTHHHIDHAGTAFALCEATGARLAVHRDDAPYLRAARPRERMTFWGMVDWLPPRLAGYVVTCAGCEPRLLENGEIIAGLTVVHGAGHTPGSIGLWSAAESALFTGDILNNERGVRMPPWTVNHSHKKARLAPHRLGGLRYERAFFGHGPAIMQGADRQVDAFLQRMNPQPGPVSIADPPH
;
A
#
# COMPACT_ATOMS: atom_id res chain seq x y z
N MET A 1 14.54 -32.62 -7.85
CA MET A 1 14.81 -31.62 -6.82
C MET A 1 15.75 -30.59 -7.43
N ILE A 2 15.23 -29.47 -7.90
CA ILE A 2 16.02 -28.33 -8.39
C ILE A 2 15.58 -27.17 -7.51
N ALA A 3 16.48 -26.73 -6.62
CA ALA A 3 16.27 -25.54 -5.81
C ALA A 3 16.34 -24.31 -6.73
N SER A 4 15.24 -23.59 -6.86
CA SER A 4 15.19 -22.29 -7.53
C SER A 4 15.90 -21.26 -6.64
N GLY A 5 17.13 -20.91 -7.01
CA GLY A 5 17.86 -19.83 -6.36
C GLY A 5 17.23 -18.49 -6.76
N ALA A 6 16.48 -17.86 -5.88
CA ALA A 6 16.11 -16.46 -6.02
C ALA A 6 17.40 -15.63 -6.06
N GLY A 7 17.61 -14.85 -7.11
CA GLY A 7 18.76 -13.97 -7.25
C GLY A 7 18.72 -12.89 -6.16
N ARG A 8 19.58 -13.03 -5.15
CA ARG A 8 19.84 -11.97 -4.17
C ARG A 8 20.66 -10.87 -4.85
N LEU A 9 20.28 -9.62 -4.60
CA LEU A 9 21.12 -8.49 -4.94
C LEU A 9 22.40 -8.57 -4.08
N ASP A 10 23.55 -8.78 -4.75
CA ASP A 10 24.86 -8.80 -4.12
C ASP A 10 25.21 -7.39 -3.63
N GLY A 11 25.31 -7.20 -2.32
CA GLY A 11 25.80 -5.97 -1.73
C GLY A 11 25.50 -5.86 -0.26
N ASP A 12 26.50 -6.09 0.55
CA ASP A 12 26.61 -5.95 2.00
C ASP A 12 25.89 -6.99 2.87
N ASP A 13 26.68 -7.54 3.82
CA ASP A 13 26.28 -8.44 4.91
C ASP A 13 25.30 -7.78 5.92
N ASN A 14 24.49 -6.84 5.47
CA ASN A 14 23.41 -6.28 6.25
C ASN A 14 22.14 -7.09 5.96
N ASN A 15 21.70 -7.88 6.92
CA ASN A 15 20.56 -8.80 6.88
C ASN A 15 19.20 -8.06 6.77
N GLY A 16 19.20 -6.83 6.25
CA GLY A 16 18.03 -5.98 6.07
C GLY A 16 17.42 -6.13 4.68
N GLY A 17 16.08 -6.05 4.59
CA GLY A 17 15.35 -6.06 3.33
C GLY A 17 15.58 -4.79 2.52
N VAL A 18 15.32 -4.89 1.22
CA VAL A 18 15.43 -3.77 0.27
C VAL A 18 14.07 -3.12 0.10
N ILE A 19 14.02 -1.79 0.22
CA ILE A 19 12.84 -0.98 -0.13
C ILE A 19 13.27 0.06 -1.15
N GLU A 20 12.71 -0.03 -2.36
CA GLU A 20 12.98 0.92 -3.43
C GLU A 20 11.70 1.46 -4.06
N ARG A 21 11.66 2.76 -4.31
CA ARG A 21 10.58 3.34 -5.10
C ARG A 21 10.75 2.96 -6.57
N ILE A 22 9.68 2.49 -7.22
CA ILE A 22 9.67 2.13 -8.63
C ILE A 22 9.45 3.40 -9.47
N PRO A 23 10.43 3.85 -10.26
CA PRO A 23 10.29 5.06 -11.08
C PRO A 23 9.38 4.81 -12.30
N GLY A 24 8.75 5.88 -12.80
CA GLY A 24 7.91 5.83 -14.00
C GLY A 24 6.52 5.21 -13.79
N VAL A 25 6.20 4.75 -12.59
CA VAL A 25 4.82 4.44 -12.19
C VAL A 25 4.04 5.74 -12.08
N ARG A 26 2.81 5.74 -12.63
CA ARG A 26 1.91 6.90 -12.61
C ARG A 26 0.89 6.75 -11.48
N GLY A 27 0.46 7.86 -10.92
CA GLY A 27 -0.43 7.91 -9.77
C GLY A 27 0.33 7.91 -8.45
N ALA A 28 -0.03 7.04 -7.55
CA ALA A 28 0.67 6.87 -6.29
C ALA A 28 2.10 6.34 -6.47
N HIS A 29 2.92 6.52 -5.47
CA HIS A 29 4.25 5.92 -5.43
C HIS A 29 4.13 4.40 -5.25
N SER A 30 4.80 3.67 -6.11
CA SER A 30 4.93 2.22 -6.05
C SER A 30 6.29 1.85 -5.46
N TYR A 31 6.31 0.79 -4.66
CA TYR A 31 7.52 0.35 -3.99
C TYR A 31 7.79 -1.12 -4.23
N LEU A 32 9.04 -1.44 -4.57
CA LEU A 32 9.57 -2.78 -4.43
C LEU A 32 9.91 -3.00 -2.95
N TYR A 33 9.47 -4.11 -2.40
CA TYR A 33 9.85 -4.59 -1.08
C TYR A 33 10.40 -6.00 -1.20
N GLN A 34 11.63 -6.21 -0.76
CA GLN A 34 12.28 -7.51 -0.73
C GLN A 34 12.78 -7.77 0.69
N SER A 35 12.41 -8.89 1.26
CA SER A 35 12.87 -9.37 2.56
C SER A 35 13.22 -10.87 2.50
N ALA A 36 13.60 -11.44 3.63
CA ALA A 36 13.76 -12.90 3.75
C ALA A 36 12.43 -13.65 3.53
N ASP A 37 11.30 -12.97 3.77
CA ASP A 37 9.94 -13.54 3.68
C ASP A 37 9.30 -13.37 2.30
N GLY A 38 10.01 -12.80 1.30
CA GLY A 38 9.55 -12.75 -0.08
C GLY A 38 9.76 -11.41 -0.78
N LEU A 39 9.36 -11.40 -2.05
CA LEU A 39 9.41 -10.26 -2.96
C LEU A 39 8.01 -9.73 -3.21
N ALA A 40 7.80 -8.44 -2.96
CA ALA A 40 6.52 -7.79 -3.11
C ALA A 40 6.60 -6.46 -3.88
N VAL A 41 5.53 -6.11 -4.57
CA VAL A 41 5.27 -4.75 -5.06
C VAL A 41 4.10 -4.18 -4.27
N VAL A 42 4.31 -3.04 -3.63
CA VAL A 42 3.28 -2.29 -2.93
C VAL A 42 2.75 -1.19 -3.85
N ASP A 43 1.44 -1.17 -4.06
CA ASP A 43 0.70 -0.17 -4.86
C ASP A 43 1.27 0.04 -6.28
N PRO A 44 0.96 -0.82 -7.25
CA PRO A 44 1.57 -0.76 -8.60
C PRO A 44 1.09 0.40 -9.48
N GLY A 45 0.29 1.32 -8.95
CA GLY A 45 -0.10 2.56 -9.62
C GLY A 45 -1.25 2.46 -10.62
N TYR A 46 -1.49 3.54 -11.37
CA TYR A 46 -2.53 3.61 -12.41
C TYR A 46 -2.38 2.53 -13.48
N THR A 47 -3.51 2.18 -14.08
CA THR A 47 -3.57 1.39 -15.32
C THR A 47 -2.57 1.93 -16.36
N GLY A 48 -1.73 1.05 -16.93
CA GLY A 48 -0.67 1.39 -17.86
C GLY A 48 0.71 1.57 -17.22
N SER A 49 0.85 1.45 -15.89
CA SER A 49 2.15 1.45 -15.21
C SER A 49 2.89 0.11 -15.31
N PHE A 50 2.26 -0.92 -15.84
CA PHE A 50 2.78 -2.29 -15.95
C PHE A 50 4.21 -2.34 -16.51
N ARG A 51 4.46 -1.66 -17.64
CA ARG A 51 5.79 -1.64 -18.27
C ARG A 51 6.87 -1.03 -17.39
N ALA A 52 6.52 -0.05 -16.58
CA ALA A 52 7.46 0.58 -15.65
C ALA A 52 7.88 -0.39 -14.55
N VAL A 53 6.93 -1.13 -13.97
CA VAL A 53 7.21 -2.15 -12.95
C VAL A 53 8.07 -3.28 -13.51
N ILE A 54 7.68 -3.88 -14.64
CA ILE A 54 8.43 -4.99 -15.26
C ILE A 54 9.84 -4.55 -15.64
N ARG A 55 9.99 -3.36 -16.25
CA ARG A 55 11.31 -2.84 -16.60
C ARG A 55 12.19 -2.66 -15.35
N PHE A 56 11.63 -2.09 -14.28
CA PHE A 56 12.37 -1.89 -13.04
C PHE A 56 12.87 -3.21 -12.43
N LEU A 57 12.01 -4.24 -12.36
CA LEU A 57 12.41 -5.56 -11.89
C LEU A 57 13.55 -6.12 -12.74
N THR A 58 13.45 -6.03 -14.07
CA THR A 58 14.46 -6.51 -15.00
C THR A 58 15.81 -5.75 -14.86
N GLU A 59 15.76 -4.42 -14.72
CA GLU A 59 16.95 -3.59 -14.48
C GLU A 59 17.65 -3.93 -13.16
N ARG A 60 16.90 -4.41 -12.15
CA ARG A 60 17.43 -4.95 -10.89
C ARG A 60 17.87 -6.40 -10.98
N ARG A 61 17.85 -7.02 -12.18
CA ARG A 61 18.14 -8.43 -12.43
C ARG A 61 17.23 -9.39 -11.64
N LEU A 62 16.07 -8.91 -11.23
CA LEU A 62 15.01 -9.74 -10.63
C LEU A 62 14.19 -10.34 -11.75
N ASN A 63 13.91 -11.64 -11.67
CA ASN A 63 12.96 -12.26 -12.58
C ASN A 63 11.55 -11.86 -12.17
N PRO A 64 10.72 -11.23 -13.05
CA PRO A 64 9.35 -10.89 -12.72
C PRO A 64 8.49 -12.06 -12.23
N LYS A 65 8.86 -13.30 -12.59
CA LYS A 65 8.19 -14.51 -12.11
C LYS A 65 8.49 -14.87 -10.66
N ASP A 66 9.53 -14.27 -10.07
CA ASP A 66 9.86 -14.44 -8.65
C ASP A 66 9.06 -13.45 -7.77
N LEU A 67 8.28 -12.54 -8.37
CA LEU A 67 7.37 -11.69 -7.62
C LEU A 67 6.28 -12.54 -6.97
N GLU A 68 6.24 -12.54 -5.65
CA GLU A 68 5.30 -13.36 -4.89
C GLU A 68 4.00 -12.62 -4.58
N TRP A 69 4.11 -11.31 -4.31
CA TRP A 69 2.98 -10.51 -3.86
C TRP A 69 2.85 -9.18 -4.59
N VAL A 70 1.62 -8.84 -4.91
CA VAL A 70 1.18 -7.47 -5.16
C VAL A 70 0.27 -7.09 -3.99
N ILE A 71 0.73 -6.15 -3.15
CA ILE A 71 0.02 -5.75 -1.94
C ILE A 71 -0.58 -4.37 -2.17
N LEU A 72 -1.88 -4.23 -1.97
CA LEU A 72 -2.58 -2.95 -2.07
C LEU A 72 -2.81 -2.37 -0.68
N THR A 73 -2.40 -1.11 -0.51
CA THR A 73 -2.74 -0.36 0.70
C THR A 73 -4.23 -0.01 0.73
N HIS A 74 -4.83 0.19 -0.46
CA HIS A 74 -6.27 0.39 -0.63
C HIS A 74 -6.69 0.25 -2.11
N HIS A 75 -8.01 0.35 -2.38
CA HIS A 75 -8.58 0.03 -3.70
C HIS A 75 -8.56 1.16 -4.73
N HIS A 76 -8.13 2.38 -4.42
CA HIS A 76 -8.16 3.48 -5.39
C HIS A 76 -7.30 3.18 -6.61
N ILE A 77 -7.75 3.66 -7.77
CA ILE A 77 -7.20 3.29 -9.07
C ILE A 77 -5.75 3.72 -9.26
N ASP A 78 -5.33 4.80 -8.64
CA ASP A 78 -3.96 5.30 -8.67
C ASP A 78 -2.98 4.45 -7.85
N HIS A 79 -3.49 3.55 -7.03
CA HIS A 79 -2.74 2.50 -6.31
C HIS A 79 -2.92 1.14 -6.96
N ALA A 80 -4.15 0.76 -7.28
CA ALA A 80 -4.53 -0.60 -7.67
C ALA A 80 -4.62 -0.84 -9.18
N GLY A 81 -4.57 0.21 -10.01
CA GLY A 81 -4.92 0.16 -11.43
C GLY A 81 -4.12 -0.82 -12.28
N THR A 82 -2.89 -1.14 -11.90
CA THR A 82 -2.02 -2.11 -12.61
C THR A 82 -1.98 -3.48 -11.94
N ALA A 83 -2.58 -3.65 -10.75
CA ALA A 83 -2.40 -4.84 -9.92
C ALA A 83 -2.74 -6.15 -10.64
N PHE A 84 -3.92 -6.23 -11.27
CA PHE A 84 -4.34 -7.46 -11.96
C PHE A 84 -3.46 -7.82 -13.14
N ALA A 85 -3.09 -6.82 -13.98
CA ALA A 85 -2.19 -7.06 -15.12
C ALA A 85 -0.82 -7.55 -14.64
N LEU A 86 -0.35 -7.05 -13.49
CA LEU A 86 0.92 -7.49 -12.92
C LEU A 86 0.80 -8.93 -12.40
N CYS A 87 -0.24 -9.26 -11.65
CA CYS A 87 -0.49 -10.62 -11.16
C CYS A 87 -0.61 -11.63 -12.31
N GLU A 88 -1.38 -11.30 -13.35
CA GLU A 88 -1.54 -12.16 -14.53
C GLU A 88 -0.21 -12.43 -15.23
N ALA A 89 0.61 -11.41 -15.43
CA ALA A 89 1.87 -11.54 -16.13
C ALA A 89 2.96 -12.23 -15.31
N THR A 90 2.97 -12.04 -13.99
CA THR A 90 4.04 -12.55 -13.12
C THR A 90 3.69 -13.85 -12.42
N GLY A 91 2.42 -14.11 -12.18
CA GLY A 91 1.93 -15.19 -11.32
C GLY A 91 1.88 -14.79 -9.84
N ALA A 92 2.20 -13.53 -9.51
CA ALA A 92 2.12 -13.00 -8.15
C ALA A 92 0.68 -13.05 -7.61
N ARG A 93 0.56 -13.27 -6.31
CA ARG A 93 -0.72 -13.23 -5.60
C ARG A 93 -1.09 -11.80 -5.24
N LEU A 94 -2.35 -11.44 -5.43
CA LEU A 94 -2.88 -10.16 -4.98
C LEU A 94 -3.28 -10.23 -3.50
N ALA A 95 -2.95 -9.20 -2.74
CA ALA A 95 -3.41 -9.04 -1.36
C ALA A 95 -3.99 -7.65 -1.13
N VAL A 96 -5.09 -7.59 -0.39
CA VAL A 96 -5.80 -6.36 -0.06
C VAL A 96 -6.62 -6.57 1.22
N HIS A 97 -6.88 -5.52 1.98
CA HIS A 97 -7.76 -5.64 3.14
C HIS A 97 -9.17 -6.09 2.72
N ARG A 98 -9.80 -6.95 3.55
CA ARG A 98 -11.14 -7.53 3.25
C ARG A 98 -12.20 -6.50 2.90
N ASP A 99 -12.18 -5.33 3.55
CA ASP A 99 -13.20 -4.30 3.35
C ASP A 99 -13.02 -3.55 2.02
N ASP A 100 -11.85 -3.61 1.39
CA ASP A 100 -11.58 -3.03 0.08
C ASP A 100 -11.74 -4.03 -1.08
N ALA A 101 -11.67 -5.33 -0.82
CA ALA A 101 -11.82 -6.35 -1.85
C ALA A 101 -13.12 -6.25 -2.67
N PRO A 102 -14.31 -5.91 -2.09
CA PRO A 102 -15.53 -5.74 -2.87
C PRO A 102 -15.46 -4.62 -3.92
N TYR A 103 -14.66 -3.59 -3.67
CA TYR A 103 -14.51 -2.45 -4.59
C TYR A 103 -13.60 -2.80 -5.79
N LEU A 104 -12.65 -3.71 -5.61
CA LEU A 104 -11.83 -4.23 -6.70
C LEU A 104 -12.63 -5.10 -7.66
N ARG A 105 -13.65 -5.80 -7.18
CA ARG A 105 -14.50 -6.69 -7.97
C ARG A 105 -15.70 -6.00 -8.62
N ALA A 106 -15.83 -4.68 -8.51
CA ALA A 106 -17.01 -3.93 -8.88
C ALA A 106 -18.33 -4.46 -8.23
N ALA A 107 -18.20 -5.24 -7.14
CA ALA A 107 -19.33 -5.83 -6.43
C ALA A 107 -20.11 -4.79 -5.59
N ARG A 108 -19.49 -3.63 -5.32
CA ARG A 108 -20.15 -2.50 -4.65
C ARG A 108 -19.99 -1.22 -5.48
N PRO A 109 -21.06 -0.50 -5.79
CA PRO A 109 -20.96 0.84 -6.35
C PRO A 109 -20.26 1.72 -5.31
N ARG A 110 -19.28 2.51 -5.74
CA ARG A 110 -18.65 3.53 -4.89
C ARG A 110 -19.70 4.50 -4.39
N GLU A 111 -19.58 4.91 -3.13
CA GLU A 111 -20.56 5.80 -2.54
C GLU A 111 -20.55 7.19 -3.19
N ARG A 112 -21.76 7.72 -3.44
CA ARG A 112 -22.07 8.88 -4.28
C ARG A 112 -21.57 10.25 -3.77
N MET A 113 -20.80 10.36 -2.70
CA MET A 113 -20.54 11.63 -2.04
C MET A 113 -19.09 12.16 -2.10
N THR A 114 -18.21 11.54 -2.87
CA THR A 114 -16.86 12.03 -3.08
C THR A 114 -16.66 12.50 -4.52
N PHE A 115 -15.65 13.33 -4.80
CA PHE A 115 -15.25 13.70 -6.16
C PHE A 115 -15.05 12.47 -7.04
N TRP A 116 -14.56 11.38 -6.49
CA TRP A 116 -14.41 10.08 -7.15
C TRP A 116 -15.76 9.40 -7.42
N GLY A 117 -16.79 9.62 -6.60
CA GLY A 117 -18.15 9.15 -6.89
C GLY A 117 -18.79 9.81 -8.12
N MET A 118 -18.35 11.02 -8.50
CA MET A 118 -18.74 11.64 -9.77
C MET A 118 -18.06 10.96 -10.98
N VAL A 119 -16.83 10.48 -10.80
CA VAL A 119 -16.10 9.73 -11.85
C VAL A 119 -16.69 8.33 -12.04
N ASP A 120 -17.32 7.77 -11.03
CA ASP A 120 -18.01 6.46 -11.08
C ASP A 120 -19.26 6.45 -11.98
N TRP A 121 -19.73 7.61 -12.40
CA TRP A 121 -20.83 7.73 -13.38
C TRP A 121 -20.34 7.49 -14.83
N LEU A 122 -19.04 7.51 -15.05
CA LEU A 122 -18.47 7.15 -16.36
C LEU A 122 -18.49 5.62 -16.54
N PRO A 123 -18.76 5.14 -17.76
CA PRO A 123 -18.65 3.70 -18.05
C PRO A 123 -17.28 3.18 -17.62
N PRO A 124 -17.19 1.97 -17.05
CA PRO A 124 -15.93 1.40 -16.53
C PRO A 124 -14.75 1.50 -17.50
N ARG A 125 -14.99 1.40 -18.80
CA ARG A 125 -13.97 1.54 -19.85
C ARG A 125 -13.39 2.94 -19.99
N LEU A 126 -14.10 3.99 -19.56
CA LEU A 126 -13.68 5.38 -19.63
C LEU A 126 -13.10 5.87 -18.30
N ALA A 127 -13.53 5.28 -17.19
CA ALA A 127 -13.05 5.64 -15.86
C ALA A 127 -11.71 4.96 -15.50
N GLY A 128 -11.18 4.10 -16.37
CA GLY A 128 -9.93 3.38 -16.11
C GLY A 128 -10.02 2.42 -14.93
N TYR A 129 -11.19 1.82 -14.70
CA TYR A 129 -11.42 0.89 -13.60
C TYR A 129 -10.44 -0.27 -13.62
N VAL A 130 -10.08 -0.71 -12.43
CA VAL A 130 -9.41 -1.97 -12.19
C VAL A 130 -10.29 -3.08 -12.74
N VAL A 131 -9.95 -3.57 -13.93
CA VAL A 131 -10.63 -4.72 -14.52
C VAL A 131 -10.17 -5.94 -13.73
N THR A 132 -11.10 -6.57 -13.03
CA THR A 132 -10.83 -7.82 -12.34
C THR A 132 -10.39 -8.87 -13.35
N CYS A 133 -9.24 -9.49 -13.12
CA CYS A 133 -8.88 -10.73 -13.83
C CYS A 133 -9.83 -11.84 -13.37
N ALA A 134 -10.51 -12.51 -14.29
CA ALA A 134 -11.25 -13.72 -13.97
C ALA A 134 -10.28 -14.77 -13.42
N GLY A 135 -10.43 -15.16 -12.16
CA GLY A 135 -9.57 -16.13 -11.49
C GLY A 135 -8.51 -15.55 -10.53
N CYS A 136 -8.32 -14.25 -10.45
CA CYS A 136 -7.47 -13.62 -9.41
C CYS A 136 -8.28 -13.33 -8.15
N GLU A 137 -8.42 -14.33 -7.29
CA GLU A 137 -8.99 -14.13 -5.95
C GLU A 137 -7.94 -13.49 -5.04
N PRO A 138 -8.14 -12.26 -4.54
CA PRO A 138 -7.16 -11.65 -3.64
C PRO A 138 -7.14 -12.36 -2.29
N ARG A 139 -5.95 -12.49 -1.71
CA ARG A 139 -5.82 -12.78 -0.29
C ARG A 139 -6.41 -11.62 0.50
N LEU A 140 -7.37 -11.93 1.36
CA LEU A 140 -8.00 -10.95 2.23
C LEU A 140 -7.13 -10.75 3.47
N LEU A 141 -6.73 -9.51 3.74
CA LEU A 141 -5.92 -9.14 4.87
C LEU A 141 -6.79 -8.58 6.00
N GLU A 142 -6.34 -8.77 7.22
CA GLU A 142 -6.91 -8.20 8.44
C GLU A 142 -5.84 -7.49 9.27
N ASN A 143 -6.28 -6.65 10.20
CA ASN A 143 -5.38 -5.95 11.12
C ASN A 143 -4.50 -6.93 11.91
N GLY A 144 -3.22 -6.64 12.00
CA GLY A 144 -2.23 -7.46 12.73
C GLY A 144 -1.70 -8.67 11.96
N GLU A 145 -2.27 -9.03 10.79
CA GLU A 145 -1.70 -10.11 9.97
C GLU A 145 -0.33 -9.74 9.41
N ILE A 146 0.48 -10.77 9.15
CA ILE A 146 1.79 -10.62 8.53
C ILE A 146 1.75 -11.15 7.09
N ILE A 147 2.26 -10.35 6.16
CA ILE A 147 2.43 -10.69 4.76
C ILE A 147 3.80 -10.23 4.25
N ALA A 148 4.60 -11.12 3.70
CA ALA A 148 5.98 -10.85 3.24
C ALA A 148 6.84 -10.14 4.31
N GLY A 149 6.65 -10.44 5.62
CA GLY A 149 7.35 -9.77 6.72
C GLY A 149 6.81 -8.39 7.10
N LEU A 150 5.71 -7.95 6.49
CA LEU A 150 5.02 -6.68 6.79
C LEU A 150 3.79 -6.94 7.65
N THR A 151 3.67 -6.25 8.78
CA THR A 151 2.48 -6.26 9.63
C THR A 151 1.44 -5.29 9.10
N VAL A 152 0.22 -5.77 8.92
CA VAL A 152 -0.93 -4.97 8.46
C VAL A 152 -1.45 -4.11 9.61
N VAL A 153 -1.55 -2.80 9.37
CA VAL A 153 -2.14 -1.83 10.32
C VAL A 153 -3.38 -1.22 9.68
N HIS A 154 -4.56 -1.67 10.09
CA HIS A 154 -5.82 -1.18 9.53
C HIS A 154 -6.13 0.24 10.00
N GLY A 155 -6.32 1.14 9.04
CA GLY A 155 -6.64 2.55 9.25
C GLY A 155 -7.82 3.00 8.38
N ALA A 156 -9.01 2.45 8.62
CA ALA A 156 -10.21 2.79 7.86
C ALA A 156 -10.51 4.29 7.84
N GLY A 157 -10.92 4.80 6.68
CA GLY A 157 -11.37 6.19 6.57
C GLY A 157 -11.15 6.81 5.20
N HIS A 158 -9.93 6.75 4.67
CA HIS A 158 -9.68 7.10 3.28
C HIS A 158 -10.43 6.14 2.35
N THR A 159 -10.27 4.84 2.57
CA THR A 159 -11.22 3.80 2.14
C THR A 159 -11.65 2.97 3.35
N PRO A 160 -12.67 2.08 3.21
CA PRO A 160 -13.03 1.17 4.28
C PRO A 160 -11.90 0.24 4.70
N GLY A 161 -11.09 -0.21 3.75
CA GLY A 161 -9.99 -1.15 3.94
C GLY A 161 -8.60 -0.53 3.82
N SER A 162 -8.43 0.78 4.01
CA SER A 162 -7.09 1.41 4.00
C SER A 162 -6.20 0.79 5.05
N ILE A 163 -4.98 0.40 4.67
CA ILE A 163 -3.97 -0.16 5.55
C ILE A 163 -2.63 0.56 5.43
N GLY A 164 -1.90 0.63 6.54
CA GLY A 164 -0.47 0.77 6.54
C GLY A 164 0.19 -0.60 6.58
N LEU A 165 1.46 -0.68 6.17
CA LEU A 165 2.26 -1.90 6.22
C LEU A 165 3.55 -1.58 6.99
N TRP A 166 3.72 -2.19 8.15
CA TRP A 166 4.83 -1.92 9.05
C TRP A 166 5.81 -3.10 9.12
N SER A 167 7.09 -2.81 8.99
CA SER A 167 8.18 -3.77 9.22
C SER A 167 9.04 -3.30 10.38
N ALA A 168 9.04 -4.05 11.47
CA ALA A 168 9.95 -3.82 12.58
C ALA A 168 11.39 -4.15 12.18
N ALA A 169 11.60 -5.23 11.43
CA ALA A 169 12.90 -5.67 10.96
C ALA A 169 13.60 -4.61 10.10
N GLU A 170 12.83 -3.98 9.18
CA GLU A 170 13.33 -2.96 8.27
C GLU A 170 13.21 -1.55 8.86
N SER A 171 12.68 -1.41 10.06
CA SER A 171 12.37 -0.11 10.66
C SER A 171 11.65 0.82 9.68
N ALA A 172 10.58 0.32 9.06
CA ALA A 172 9.91 0.94 7.92
C ALA A 172 8.38 0.87 8.02
N LEU A 173 7.71 1.91 7.53
CA LEU A 173 6.25 1.98 7.42
C LEU A 173 5.86 2.46 6.02
N PHE A 174 5.00 1.71 5.33
CA PHE A 174 4.24 2.19 4.18
C PHE A 174 2.91 2.70 4.70
N THR A 175 2.60 3.96 4.45
CA THR A 175 1.38 4.59 5.00
C THR A 175 0.18 4.45 4.09
N GLY A 176 0.38 4.10 2.81
CA GLY A 176 -0.64 4.30 1.78
C GLY A 176 -1.14 5.75 1.84
N ASP A 177 -2.45 5.91 1.82
CA ASP A 177 -3.14 7.20 1.97
C ASP A 177 -3.81 7.39 3.35
N ILE A 178 -3.34 6.67 4.37
CA ILE A 178 -3.62 7.05 5.76
C ILE A 178 -2.96 8.40 6.05
N LEU A 179 -1.74 8.59 5.54
CA LEU A 179 -0.98 9.83 5.58
C LEU A 179 -0.28 10.07 4.25
N ASN A 180 -0.13 11.35 3.87
CA ASN A 180 0.64 11.84 2.73
C ASN A 180 1.77 12.75 3.20
N ASN A 181 2.77 13.02 2.32
CA ASN A 181 3.91 13.88 2.66
C ASN A 181 4.24 14.91 1.56
N GLU A 182 3.25 15.44 0.85
CA GLU A 182 3.50 16.39 -0.25
C GLU A 182 4.06 17.75 0.22
N ARG A 183 3.70 18.18 1.41
CA ARG A 183 4.14 19.44 2.05
C ARG A 183 4.35 19.25 3.55
N GLY A 184 5.07 18.19 3.93
CA GLY A 184 5.12 17.67 5.29
C GLY A 184 4.01 16.66 5.57
N VAL A 185 4.17 15.89 6.66
CA VAL A 185 3.21 14.86 7.06
C VAL A 185 1.83 15.48 7.28
N ARG A 186 0.83 14.95 6.59
CA ARG A 186 -0.54 15.46 6.56
C ARG A 186 -1.54 14.38 6.20
N MET A 187 -2.79 14.65 6.45
CA MET A 187 -3.89 13.83 5.94
C MET A 187 -4.12 14.08 4.44
N PRO A 188 -4.62 13.07 3.71
CA PRO A 188 -5.15 13.29 2.36
C PRO A 188 -6.31 14.31 2.38
N PRO A 189 -6.60 14.99 1.25
CA PRO A 189 -7.72 15.91 1.14
C PRO A 189 -9.03 15.24 1.57
N TRP A 190 -9.89 15.98 2.28
CA TRP A 190 -11.15 15.43 2.77
C TRP A 190 -12.08 14.92 1.64
N THR A 191 -11.96 15.50 0.44
CA THR A 191 -12.77 15.19 -0.74
C THR A 191 -12.54 13.79 -1.31
N VAL A 192 -11.41 13.15 -0.97
CA VAL A 192 -11.06 11.81 -1.44
C VAL A 192 -11.29 10.73 -0.38
N ASN A 193 -11.79 11.09 0.80
CA ASN A 193 -12.03 10.15 1.88
C ASN A 193 -13.44 9.58 1.82
N HIS A 194 -13.57 8.27 1.94
CA HIS A 194 -14.84 7.57 2.11
C HIS A 194 -15.58 8.05 3.37
N SER A 195 -14.85 8.22 4.48
CA SER A 195 -15.36 8.77 5.73
C SER A 195 -14.35 9.72 6.35
N HIS A 196 -14.61 11.03 6.25
CA HIS A 196 -13.71 12.02 6.83
C HIS A 196 -13.55 11.86 8.35
N LYS A 197 -14.62 11.49 9.06
CA LYS A 197 -14.58 11.24 10.51
C LYS A 197 -13.63 10.11 10.86
N LYS A 198 -13.72 8.96 10.17
CA LYS A 198 -12.82 7.81 10.37
C LYS A 198 -11.39 8.14 9.91
N ALA A 199 -11.23 8.82 8.76
CA ALA A 199 -9.93 9.20 8.24
C ALA A 199 -9.13 10.07 9.23
N ARG A 200 -9.80 10.93 10.02
CA ARG A 200 -9.12 11.68 11.07
C ARG A 200 -8.62 10.83 12.24
N LEU A 201 -9.18 9.67 12.45
CA LEU A 201 -8.76 8.74 13.51
C LEU A 201 -7.71 7.72 13.02
N ALA A 202 -7.73 7.41 11.73
CA ALA A 202 -6.86 6.41 11.13
C ALA A 202 -5.36 6.62 11.40
N PRO A 203 -4.79 7.85 11.32
CA PRO A 203 -3.38 8.08 11.60
C PRO A 203 -2.94 7.69 13.01
N HIS A 204 -3.84 7.75 14.00
CA HIS A 204 -3.52 7.34 15.37
C HIS A 204 -3.21 5.85 15.49
N ARG A 205 -3.65 5.01 14.52
CA ARG A 205 -3.26 3.60 14.43
C ARG A 205 -1.78 3.41 14.13
N LEU A 206 -1.13 4.40 13.53
CA LEU A 206 0.30 4.42 13.22
C LEU A 206 1.14 4.98 14.36
N GLY A 207 0.53 5.69 15.31
CA GLY A 207 1.20 6.26 16.46
C GLY A 207 1.73 5.19 17.41
N GLY A 208 2.89 5.45 18.02
CA GLY A 208 3.55 4.53 18.93
C GLY A 208 4.30 3.38 18.28
N LEU A 209 4.13 3.13 16.98
CA LEU A 209 5.01 2.25 16.22
C LEU A 209 6.40 2.87 16.12
N ARG A 210 7.44 2.03 16.07
CA ARG A 210 8.82 2.49 15.90
C ARG A 210 9.32 2.18 14.49
N TYR A 211 9.72 3.22 13.77
CA TYR A 211 10.26 3.14 12.41
C TYR A 211 11.08 4.39 12.07
N GLU A 212 12.23 4.17 11.45
CA GLU A 212 13.08 5.27 10.97
C GLU A 212 12.60 5.81 9.62
N ARG A 213 12.00 4.93 8.78
CA ARG A 213 11.63 5.25 7.40
C ARG A 213 10.12 5.19 7.22
N ALA A 214 9.55 6.17 6.49
CA ALA A 214 8.15 6.13 6.08
C ALA A 214 8.03 6.37 4.58
N PHE A 215 7.21 5.55 3.93
CA PHE A 215 6.95 5.53 2.51
C PHE A 215 5.47 5.83 2.26
N PHE A 216 5.21 6.91 1.54
CA PHE A 216 3.86 7.45 1.33
C PHE A 216 3.35 7.14 -0.06
N GLY A 217 2.03 6.99 -0.21
CA GLY A 217 1.39 6.95 -1.53
C GLY A 217 1.65 8.25 -2.30
N HIS A 218 1.60 9.39 -1.61
CA HIS A 218 1.84 10.71 -2.19
C HIS A 218 2.83 11.52 -1.36
N GLY A 219 3.82 12.10 -2.06
CA GLY A 219 4.90 12.90 -1.46
C GLY A 219 6.17 12.09 -1.17
N PRO A 220 7.30 12.77 -0.86
CA PRO A 220 8.59 12.13 -0.66
C PRO A 220 8.60 11.22 0.57
N ALA A 221 9.40 10.15 0.52
CA ALA A 221 9.67 9.32 1.68
C ALA A 221 10.45 10.10 2.75
N ILE A 222 10.24 9.74 4.02
CA ILE A 222 11.06 10.18 5.13
C ILE A 222 12.03 9.04 5.45
N MET A 223 13.33 9.31 5.42
CA MET A 223 14.36 8.27 5.53
C MET A 223 14.97 8.18 6.93
N GLN A 224 14.68 9.14 7.83
CA GLN A 224 15.17 9.15 9.21
C GLN A 224 14.16 9.82 10.15
N GLY A 225 13.94 9.21 11.32
CA GLY A 225 13.07 9.74 12.36
C GLY A 225 11.61 9.92 11.92
N ALA A 226 11.12 9.05 11.06
CA ALA A 226 9.78 9.15 10.51
C ALA A 226 8.72 8.99 11.60
N ASP A 227 8.92 8.08 12.54
CA ASP A 227 8.02 7.87 13.67
C ASP A 227 7.84 9.15 14.48
N ARG A 228 8.93 9.87 14.79
CA ARG A 228 8.88 11.16 15.53
C ARG A 228 8.12 12.23 14.75
N GLN A 229 8.27 12.29 13.44
CA GLN A 229 7.57 13.27 12.60
C GLN A 229 6.07 12.96 12.53
N VAL A 230 5.70 11.69 12.45
CA VAL A 230 4.30 11.26 12.50
C VAL A 230 3.71 11.52 13.89
N ASP A 231 4.40 11.16 14.97
CA ASP A 231 3.93 11.42 16.34
C ASP A 231 3.74 12.94 16.59
N ALA A 232 4.66 13.77 16.12
CA ALA A 232 4.52 15.24 16.20
C ALA A 232 3.33 15.76 15.38
N PHE A 233 3.03 15.14 14.25
CA PHE A 233 1.82 15.45 13.48
C PHE A 233 0.55 15.06 14.24
N LEU A 234 0.49 13.87 14.82
CA LEU A 234 -0.63 13.37 15.60
C LEU A 234 -0.93 14.26 16.82
N GLN A 235 0.11 14.71 17.53
CA GLN A 235 -0.03 15.63 18.66
C GLN A 235 -0.65 16.96 18.24
N ARG A 236 -0.33 17.49 17.05
CA ARG A 236 -0.94 18.72 16.52
C ARG A 236 -2.40 18.53 16.07
N MET A 237 -2.74 17.33 15.59
CA MET A 237 -4.11 17.05 15.15
C MET A 237 -5.13 17.02 16.28
N ASN A 238 -4.82 16.34 17.35
CA ASN A 238 -5.62 16.28 18.57
C ASN A 238 -4.82 15.53 19.66
N PRO A 239 -4.61 16.08 20.83
CA PRO A 239 -3.98 15.35 21.93
C PRO A 239 -4.95 14.27 22.45
N GLN A 240 -4.93 13.07 21.85
CA GLN A 240 -5.70 11.92 22.32
C GLN A 240 -4.84 11.05 23.25
N PRO A 241 -5.42 10.38 24.24
CA PRO A 241 -4.71 9.47 25.12
C PRO A 241 -4.25 8.22 24.36
N GLY A 242 -2.95 8.03 24.32
CA GLY A 242 -2.25 6.79 24.06
C GLY A 242 -2.44 6.06 22.71
N PRO A 243 -1.45 5.26 22.29
CA PRO A 243 -1.54 4.46 21.08
C PRO A 243 -2.60 3.35 21.23
N VAL A 244 -3.39 3.15 20.19
CA VAL A 244 -4.29 2.00 20.08
C VAL A 244 -3.43 0.78 19.72
N SER A 245 -3.56 -0.30 20.50
CA SER A 245 -2.83 -1.54 20.24
C SER A 245 -3.14 -2.13 18.86
N ILE A 246 -2.12 -2.67 18.18
CA ILE A 246 -2.31 -3.42 16.92
C ILE A 246 -3.21 -4.66 17.16
N ALA A 247 -3.25 -5.17 18.40
CA ALA A 247 -4.04 -6.33 18.78
C ALA A 247 -5.55 -6.02 19.00
N ASP A 248 -5.94 -4.74 19.07
CA ASP A 248 -7.35 -4.40 19.29
C ASP A 248 -8.15 -4.56 18.00
N PRO A 249 -9.28 -5.32 18.02
CA PRO A 249 -10.17 -5.41 16.87
C PRO A 249 -10.80 -4.04 16.55
N PRO A 250 -11.09 -3.73 15.28
CA PRO A 250 -11.79 -2.51 14.91
C PRO A 250 -13.21 -2.54 15.49
N HIS A 251 -13.57 -1.54 16.26
CA HIS A 251 -14.96 -1.28 16.70
C HIS A 251 -15.78 -0.63 15.62
#